data_0b970989f990d72b9c95e024aea463a8
#
_entry.id   0b970989f990d72b9c95e024aea463a8
#
_cell.length_a   1.000
_cell.length_b   1.000
_cell.length_c   1.000
_cell.angle_alpha   90.00
_cell.angle_beta   90.00
_cell.angle_gamma   90.00
#
_symmetry.space_group_name_H-M   'P 1'
#
loop_
_entity.id
_entity.type
_entity.pdbx_description
1 polymer ?
#
loop_
_entity_poly.entity_id
_entity_poly.type
_entity_poly.pdbx_seq_one_letter_code
_entity_poly.pdbx_strand_id
1 'polypeptide(L)' 'LPPLPNNSYIHIIFYKLKMYKKLAKIKYSANNFEIIENGDHVVCAISGKKISLNNLNYWNVDLQEAYFSYLEANQKRNK' A
#
# COMPACT_ATOMS: atom_id res chain seq x y z
N LEU A 1 -28.41 12.50 23.53
CA LEU A 1 -28.02 12.67 22.96
C LEU A 1 -27.08 12.54 22.52
N PRO A 2 -26.87 12.74 22.66
CA PRO A 2 -25.79 12.90 21.89
C PRO A 2 -24.90 11.74 21.77
N PRO A 3 -25.27 10.59 22.09
CA PRO A 3 -24.48 9.45 21.68
C PRO A 3 -24.33 9.34 20.18
N LEU A 4 -25.26 9.90 19.43
CA LEU A 4 -25.16 9.83 17.99
C LEU A 4 -23.93 10.51 17.41
N PRO A 5 -23.61 11.73 17.83
CA PRO A 5 -22.38 12.34 17.34
C PRO A 5 -21.15 11.55 17.72
N ASN A 6 -21.12 11.04 18.95
CA ASN A 6 -19.99 10.25 19.38
C ASN A 6 -19.86 8.96 18.58
N ASN A 7 -21.00 8.35 18.30
CA ASN A 7 -20.98 7.12 17.53
C ASN A 7 -20.48 7.35 16.10
N SER A 8 -20.90 8.45 15.51
CA SER A 8 -20.42 8.79 14.18
C SER A 8 -18.92 9.01 14.17
N TYR A 9 -18.44 9.70 15.19
CA TYR A 9 -17.03 10.00 15.30
C TYR A 9 -16.21 8.73 15.45
N ILE A 10 -16.66 7.85 16.32
CA ILE A 10 -15.98 6.59 16.55
C ILE A 10 -15.97 5.75 15.26
N HIS A 11 -17.08 5.78 14.53
CA HIS A 11 -17.19 5.05 13.31
C HIS A 11 -16.17 5.52 12.27
N ILE A 12 -15.99 6.82 12.18
CA ILE A 12 -15.02 7.40 11.25
C ILE A 12 -13.60 6.99 11.63
N ILE A 13 -13.28 7.03 12.92
CA ILE A 13 -11.97 6.62 13.39
C ILE A 13 -11.71 5.16 13.07
N PHE A 14 -12.70 4.32 13.30
CA PHE A 14 -12.59 2.90 13.03
C PHE A 14 -12.37 2.65 11.55
N TYR A 15 -13.05 3.39 10.70
CA TYR A 15 -12.88 3.29 9.27
C TYR A 15 -11.45 3.64 8.85
N LYS A 16 -10.90 4.70 9.42
CA LYS A 16 -9.52 5.09 9.12
C LYS A 16 -8.53 4.04 9.57
N LEU A 17 -8.77 3.44 10.72
CA LEU A 17 -7.90 2.36 11.20
C LEU A 17 -7.92 1.19 10.25
N LYS A 18 -9.06 0.85 9.70
CA LYS A 18 -9.14 -0.21 8.70
C LYS A 18 -8.30 0.14 7.48
N MET A 19 -8.34 1.39 7.05
CA MET A 19 -7.58 1.81 5.89
C MET A 19 -6.08 1.72 6.15
N TYR A 20 -5.65 2.00 7.37
CA TYR A 20 -4.25 1.89 7.73
C TYR A 20 -3.72 0.47 7.69
N LYS A 21 -4.61 -0.51 7.75
CA LYS A 21 -4.20 -1.91 7.73
C LYS A 21 -4.63 -2.62 6.47
N LYS A 22 -5.09 -1.86 5.50
CA LYS A 22 -5.64 -2.44 4.28
C LYS A 22 -4.59 -2.42 3.18
N LEU A 23 -4.50 -3.53 2.47
CA LEU A 23 -3.67 -3.64 1.29
C LEU A 23 -4.23 -2.75 0.18
N ALA A 24 -3.38 -1.90 -0.36
CA ALA A 24 -3.78 -1.04 -1.47
C ALA A 24 -3.66 -1.82 -2.77
N LYS A 25 -4.52 -1.46 -3.72
CA LYS A 25 -4.41 -1.98 -5.08
C LYS A 25 -3.91 -0.85 -5.96
N ILE A 26 -2.79 -1.07 -6.62
CA ILE A 26 -2.07 -0.02 -7.33
C ILE A 26 -1.73 -0.44 -8.74
N LYS A 27 -1.79 0.52 -9.64
CA LYS A 27 -1.28 0.35 -11.00
C LYS A 27 0.03 1.10 -11.11
N TYR A 28 1.10 0.42 -11.47
CA TYR A 28 2.44 0.99 -11.56
C TYR A 28 2.72 1.49 -12.96
N SER A 29 3.32 2.67 -13.05
CA SER A 29 3.79 3.27 -14.29
C SER A 29 5.27 3.59 -14.15
N ALA A 30 5.88 4.10 -15.22
CA ALA A 30 7.32 4.30 -15.25
C ALA A 30 7.79 5.25 -14.14
N ASN A 31 7.07 6.35 -13.93
CA ASN A 31 7.51 7.39 -13.00
C ASN A 31 6.62 7.55 -11.77
N ASN A 32 5.48 6.88 -11.74
CA ASN A 32 4.57 7.02 -10.62
C ASN A 32 3.65 5.82 -10.54
N PHE A 33 2.77 5.83 -9.56
CA PHE A 33 1.76 4.80 -9.45
C PHE A 33 0.40 5.44 -9.19
N GLU A 34 -0.63 4.69 -9.53
CA GLU A 34 -2.01 5.14 -9.39
C GLU A 34 -2.74 4.20 -8.45
N ILE A 35 -3.47 4.76 -7.49
CA ILE A 35 -4.20 3.93 -6.52
C ILE A 35 -5.55 3.54 -7.13
N ILE A 36 -5.74 2.24 -7.31
CA ILE A 36 -6.98 1.70 -7.83
C ILE A 36 -7.97 1.47 -6.68
N GLU A 37 -7.49 0.85 -5.60
CA GLU A 37 -8.27 0.66 -4.39
C GLU A 37 -7.47 1.19 -3.21
N ASN A 38 -8.11 2.01 -2.39
CA ASN A 38 -7.44 2.65 -1.27
C ASN A 38 -6.91 1.65 -0.26
N GLY A 39 -5.77 1.99 0.30
CA GLY A 39 -5.12 1.23 1.34
C GLY A 39 -3.88 1.99 1.75
N ASP A 40 -3.13 1.46 2.71
CA ASP A 40 -1.97 2.17 3.20
C ASP A 40 -0.64 1.50 2.84
N HIS A 41 -0.70 0.31 2.28
CA HIS A 41 0.53 -0.43 1.97
C HIS A 41 0.33 -1.39 0.82
N VAL A 42 1.45 -1.84 0.28
CA VAL A 42 1.50 -2.98 -0.63
C VAL A 42 2.52 -3.96 -0.07
N VAL A 43 2.66 -5.11 -0.71
CA VAL A 43 3.56 -6.17 -0.24
C VAL A 43 4.65 -6.39 -1.27
N CYS A 44 5.88 -6.53 -0.78
CA CYS A 44 7.01 -6.83 -1.64
C CYS A 44 6.86 -8.21 -2.27
N ALA A 45 7.09 -8.28 -3.58
CA ALA A 45 6.94 -9.53 -4.32
C ALA A 45 8.04 -10.54 -3.97
N ILE A 46 9.17 -10.07 -3.45
CA ILE A 46 10.30 -10.94 -3.13
C ILE A 46 10.28 -11.36 -1.68
N SER A 47 10.17 -10.39 -0.76
CA SER A 47 10.36 -10.66 0.67
C SER A 47 9.04 -10.80 1.43
N GLY A 48 7.92 -10.37 0.85
CA GLY A 48 6.65 -10.39 1.56
C GLY A 48 6.48 -9.30 2.59
N LYS A 49 7.43 -8.38 2.67
CA LYS A 49 7.36 -7.29 3.65
C LYS A 49 6.34 -6.26 3.23
N LYS A 50 5.71 -5.65 4.22
CA LYS A 50 4.79 -4.54 3.96
C LYS A 50 5.59 -3.30 3.56
N ILE A 51 5.09 -2.60 2.55
CA ILE A 51 5.71 -1.36 2.07
C ILE A 51 4.67 -0.27 2.19
N SER A 52 4.89 0.68 3.09
CA SER A 52 4.02 1.84 3.18
C SER A 52 4.04 2.58 1.85
N LEU A 53 2.89 3.09 1.42
CA LEU A 53 2.85 3.82 0.15
C LEU A 53 3.79 5.02 0.14
N ASN A 54 4.04 5.59 1.31
CA ASN A 54 4.97 6.72 1.42
C ASN A 54 6.42 6.30 1.18
N ASN A 55 6.71 5.02 1.33
CA ASN A 55 8.06 4.49 1.17
C ASN A 55 8.22 3.65 -0.09
N LEU A 56 7.21 3.63 -0.92
CA LEU A 56 7.22 2.80 -2.13
C LEU A 56 8.05 3.50 -3.21
N ASN A 57 9.22 2.95 -3.51
CA ASN A 57 10.16 3.53 -4.47
C ASN A 57 10.57 2.58 -5.59
N TYR A 58 10.36 1.30 -5.41
CA TYR A 58 10.85 0.30 -6.37
C TYR A 58 9.72 -0.60 -6.82
N TRP A 59 9.51 -0.71 -8.12
CA TRP A 59 8.49 -1.58 -8.67
C TRP A 59 8.85 -1.96 -10.11
N ASN A 60 8.12 -2.95 -10.62
CA ASN A 60 8.28 -3.43 -11.98
C ASN A 60 6.97 -3.17 -12.73
N VAL A 61 7.06 -2.39 -13.80
CA VAL A 61 5.87 -2.01 -14.56
C VAL A 61 5.31 -3.20 -15.33
N ASP A 62 6.19 -4.00 -15.92
CA ASP A 62 5.76 -5.14 -16.70
C ASP A 62 5.07 -6.20 -15.88
N LEU A 63 5.62 -6.47 -14.69
CA LEU A 63 5.07 -7.48 -13.79
C LEU A 63 4.05 -6.89 -12.82
N GLN A 64 3.95 -5.56 -12.75
CA GLN A 64 3.02 -4.87 -11.85
C GLN A 64 3.21 -5.35 -10.40
N GLU A 65 4.44 -5.28 -9.91
CA GLU A 65 4.73 -5.70 -8.55
C GLU A 65 5.75 -4.77 -7.90
N ALA A 66 5.68 -4.69 -6.57
CA ALA A 66 6.49 -3.78 -5.78
C ALA A 66 7.64 -4.52 -5.11
N TYR A 67 8.70 -3.77 -4.80
CA TYR A 67 9.86 -4.30 -4.08
C TYR A 67 10.16 -3.40 -2.89
N PHE A 68 10.48 -4.03 -1.77
CA PHE A 68 10.71 -3.31 -0.52
C PHE A 68 11.89 -2.36 -0.61
N SER A 69 12.96 -2.80 -1.26
CA SER A 69 14.18 -2.01 -1.36
C SER A 69 14.92 -2.36 -2.64
N TYR A 70 16.01 -1.64 -2.87
CA TYR A 70 16.88 -1.91 -4.01
C TYR A 70 17.38 -3.36 -4.02
N LEU A 71 17.63 -3.93 -2.84
CA LEU A 71 18.09 -5.30 -2.75
C LEU A 71 17.10 -6.28 -3.37
N GLU A 72 15.83 -6.14 -3.01
CA GLU A 72 14.80 -7.02 -3.56
C GLU A 72 14.62 -6.79 -5.05
N ALA A 73 14.63 -5.53 -5.48
CA ALA A 73 14.51 -5.21 -6.90
C ALA A 73 15.67 -5.84 -7.67
N ASN A 74 16.86 -5.78 -7.11
CA ASN A 74 18.04 -6.33 -7.75
C ASN A 74 18.00 -7.86 -7.81
N GLN A 75 17.49 -8.48 -6.75
CA GLN A 75 17.30 -9.94 -6.75
C GLN A 75 16.39 -10.38 -7.87
N LYS A 76 15.30 -9.65 -8.07
CA LYS A 76 14.36 -9.98 -9.14
C LYS A 76 15.02 -9.86 -10.49
N ARG A 77 15.82 -8.82 -10.68
CA ARG A 77 16.49 -8.58 -11.94
C ARG A 77 17.50 -9.66 -12.28
N ASN A 78 18.18 -10.18 -11.27
CA ASN A 78 19.24 -11.15 -11.45
C ASN A 78 18.76 -12.57 -11.63
N LYS A 79 17.47 -12.77 -11.55
CA LYS A 79 16.91 -14.07 -11.87
C LYS A 79 16.52 -14.13 -13.32
#